data_2db3264545b76a39b5da5cd6ee8333c3
#
_entry.id   2db3264545b76a39b5da5cd6ee8333c3
#
_cell.length_a   1.000
_cell.length_b   1.000
_cell.length_c   1.000
_cell.angle_alpha   90.00
_cell.angle_beta   90.00
_cell.angle_gamma   90.00
#
_symmetry.space_group_name_H-M   'P 1'
#
loop_
_entity.id
_entity.type
_entity.pdbx_description
1 polymer ?
#
loop_
_entity_poly.entity_id
_entity_poly.type
_entity_poly.pdbx_seq_one_letter_code
_entity_poly.pdbx_strand_id
1 'polypeptide(L)'
;MTVMHSLRSRILLARVAVQLPLAEAGDRLPGLVIGGADVAVLTTGGAVDRRRDLKILRDLERYLGQRLLLAVDTPEIVADVRVLFPGERDRSRPHQWALLGQVVQERGQIVEPDGAFQFLAVPGTPLGSPLLRAALENQPPLRQDSVPWFAAGGLDAGSVQALAETGVRRVWLTEGGTVEEVEQIDEILRWAWGEDPAYEDYLGFAVRA
;
A
#
# COMPACT_ATOMS: atom_id res chain seq x y z
N MET A 1 10.84 15.41 -14.70
CA MET A 1 9.88 14.91 -13.70
C MET A 1 10.65 14.57 -12.44
N THR A 2 10.30 15.10 -11.28
CA THR A 2 11.01 14.76 -10.03
C THR A 2 10.66 13.34 -9.59
N VAL A 3 11.59 12.63 -8.95
CA VAL A 3 11.39 11.27 -8.41
C VAL A 3 10.15 11.23 -7.48
N MET A 4 9.91 12.29 -6.72
CA MET A 4 8.76 12.40 -5.82
C MET A 4 7.40 12.33 -6.54
N HIS A 5 7.26 13.00 -7.70
CA HIS A 5 6.04 12.90 -8.51
C HIS A 5 5.81 11.48 -9.01
N SER A 6 6.87 10.79 -9.43
CA SER A 6 6.77 9.39 -9.84
C SER A 6 6.31 8.47 -8.70
N LEU A 7 6.85 8.60 -7.48
CA LEU A 7 6.43 7.81 -6.32
C LEU A 7 4.98 8.11 -5.94
N ARG A 8 4.57 9.39 -5.98
CA ARG A 8 3.19 9.77 -5.70
C ARG A 8 2.21 9.20 -6.73
N SER A 9 2.50 9.32 -8.02
CA SER A 9 1.69 8.69 -9.07
C SER A 9 1.54 7.19 -8.84
N ARG A 10 2.64 6.51 -8.50
CA ARG A 10 2.64 5.05 -8.29
C ARG A 10 1.77 4.65 -7.11
N ILE A 11 1.82 5.35 -5.96
CA ILE A 11 0.95 5.03 -4.82
C ILE A 11 -0.53 5.33 -5.11
N LEU A 12 -0.81 6.37 -5.89
CA LEU A 12 -2.16 6.70 -6.33
C LEU A 12 -2.75 5.62 -7.25
N LEU A 13 -1.92 4.97 -8.07
CA LEU A 13 -2.33 3.92 -9.01
C LEU A 13 -2.26 2.51 -8.42
N ALA A 14 -1.65 2.33 -7.24
CA ALA A 14 -1.52 1.04 -6.60
C ALA A 14 -2.87 0.47 -6.14
N ARG A 15 -3.12 -0.81 -6.38
CA ARG A 15 -4.32 -1.56 -5.97
C ARG A 15 -4.04 -2.59 -4.90
N VAL A 16 -2.93 -3.32 -5.05
CA VAL A 16 -2.56 -4.43 -4.18
C VAL A 16 -1.23 -4.17 -3.48
N ALA A 17 -1.26 -4.11 -2.15
CA ALA A 17 -0.08 -4.15 -1.31
C ALA A 17 0.05 -5.54 -0.67
N VAL A 18 1.28 -6.05 -0.58
CA VAL A 18 1.60 -7.31 0.09
C VAL A 18 2.62 -7.07 1.20
N GLN A 19 2.43 -7.70 2.36
CA GLN A 19 3.37 -7.60 3.47
C GLN A 19 4.16 -8.89 3.63
N LEU A 20 5.47 -8.77 3.75
CA LEU A 20 6.40 -9.90 3.91
C LEU A 20 7.52 -9.54 4.88
N PRO A 21 8.06 -10.54 5.61
CA PRO A 21 9.37 -10.38 6.23
C PRO A 21 10.41 -10.06 5.16
N LEU A 22 11.28 -9.06 5.41
CA LEU A 22 12.33 -8.68 4.48
C LEU A 22 13.23 -9.87 4.10
N ALA A 23 13.45 -10.80 5.03
CA ALA A 23 14.26 -12.00 4.80
C ALA A 23 13.68 -12.94 3.72
N GLU A 24 12.36 -12.92 3.49
CA GLU A 24 11.66 -13.78 2.52
C GLU A 24 11.44 -13.07 1.17
N ALA A 25 11.69 -11.78 1.12
CA ALA A 25 11.32 -10.94 -0.02
C ALA A 25 12.01 -11.36 -1.33
N GLY A 26 13.27 -11.78 -1.26
CA GLY A 26 14.03 -12.23 -2.45
C GLY A 26 13.38 -13.40 -3.19
N ASP A 27 12.81 -14.33 -2.45
CA ASP A 27 12.22 -15.56 -3.01
C ASP A 27 10.76 -15.37 -3.45
N ARG A 28 9.99 -14.57 -2.72
CA ARG A 28 8.53 -14.45 -2.89
C ARG A 28 8.11 -13.30 -3.81
N LEU A 29 8.74 -12.11 -3.69
CA LEU A 29 8.29 -10.92 -4.40
C LEU A 29 8.26 -11.04 -5.92
N PRO A 30 9.22 -11.68 -6.60
CA PRO A 30 9.17 -11.80 -8.06
C PRO A 30 7.86 -12.42 -8.56
N GLY A 31 7.38 -13.47 -7.90
CA GLY A 31 6.11 -14.11 -8.21
C GLY A 31 4.91 -13.20 -7.90
N LEU A 32 4.88 -12.57 -6.73
CA LEU A 32 3.79 -11.70 -6.31
C LEU A 32 3.62 -10.46 -7.23
N VAL A 33 4.74 -9.92 -7.75
CA VAL A 33 4.71 -8.82 -8.73
C VAL A 33 4.11 -9.29 -10.06
N ILE A 34 4.39 -10.52 -10.49
CA ILE A 34 3.75 -11.12 -11.67
C ILE A 34 2.25 -11.27 -11.43
N GLY A 35 1.83 -11.66 -10.22
CA GLY A 35 0.43 -11.74 -9.81
C GLY A 35 -0.27 -10.38 -9.67
N GLY A 36 0.44 -9.25 -9.76
CA GLY A 36 -0.18 -7.92 -9.75
C GLY A 36 0.05 -7.09 -8.48
N ALA A 37 0.99 -7.48 -7.59
CA ALA A 37 1.35 -6.66 -6.44
C ALA A 37 2.02 -5.35 -6.90
N ASP A 38 1.52 -4.21 -6.41
CA ASP A 38 2.02 -2.86 -6.72
C ASP A 38 2.93 -2.32 -5.62
N VAL A 39 2.73 -2.75 -4.37
CA VAL A 39 3.48 -2.32 -3.19
C VAL A 39 3.93 -3.53 -2.37
N ALA A 40 5.19 -3.58 -1.98
CA ALA A 40 5.68 -4.54 -1.01
C ALA A 40 6.03 -3.85 0.31
N VAL A 41 5.33 -4.20 1.38
CA VAL A 41 5.62 -3.74 2.73
C VAL A 41 6.53 -4.77 3.40
N LEU A 42 7.80 -4.41 3.55
CA LEU A 42 8.84 -5.30 4.07
C LEU A 42 9.09 -5.00 5.54
N THR A 43 8.83 -6.00 6.38
CA THR A 43 9.00 -5.88 7.83
C THR A 43 10.34 -6.46 8.27
N THR A 44 11.03 -5.72 9.15
CA THR A 44 12.35 -6.12 9.68
C THR A 44 12.24 -6.95 10.96
N GLY A 45 11.05 -7.02 11.56
CA GLY A 45 10.83 -7.69 12.86
C GLY A 45 11.54 -7.00 14.03
N GLY A 46 11.92 -5.74 13.87
CA GLY A 46 12.58 -4.92 14.90
C GLY A 46 14.09 -5.14 15.03
N ALA A 47 14.67 -6.14 14.35
CA ALA A 47 16.11 -6.36 14.31
C ALA A 47 16.65 -5.98 12.92
N VAL A 48 17.37 -4.87 12.83
CA VAL A 48 17.94 -4.37 11.57
C VAL A 48 19.39 -4.79 11.45
N ASP A 49 19.68 -5.71 10.51
CA ASP A 49 21.03 -5.90 9.97
C ASP A 49 21.18 -4.99 8.72
N ARG A 50 21.49 -3.73 8.94
CA ARG A 50 21.55 -2.70 7.90
C ARG A 50 22.32 -3.13 6.66
N ARG A 51 23.40 -3.91 6.81
CA ARG A 51 24.23 -4.31 5.67
C ARG A 51 23.56 -5.40 4.82
N ARG A 52 22.94 -6.38 5.48
CA ARG A 52 22.19 -7.45 4.84
C ARG A 52 20.93 -6.91 4.20
N ASP A 53 20.19 -6.11 4.94
CA ASP A 53 18.89 -5.56 4.53
C ASP A 53 19.02 -4.62 3.33
N LEU A 54 20.04 -3.74 3.33
CA LEU A 54 20.34 -2.90 2.17
C LEU A 54 20.78 -3.72 0.94
N LYS A 55 21.44 -4.85 1.13
CA LYS A 55 21.79 -5.72 0.00
C LYS A 55 20.54 -6.35 -0.61
N ILE A 56 19.66 -6.89 0.21
CA ILE A 56 18.38 -7.48 -0.26
C ILE A 56 17.58 -6.43 -1.04
N LEU A 57 17.40 -5.23 -0.49
CA LEU A 57 16.65 -4.17 -1.16
C LEU A 57 17.27 -3.75 -2.49
N ARG A 58 18.59 -3.58 -2.58
CA ARG A 58 19.27 -3.25 -3.84
C ARG A 58 19.11 -4.34 -4.90
N ASP A 59 19.14 -5.59 -4.48
CA ASP A 59 18.90 -6.71 -5.39
C ASP A 59 17.46 -6.70 -5.87
N LEU A 60 16.49 -6.46 -4.99
CA LEU A 60 15.07 -6.31 -5.35
C LEU A 60 14.84 -5.12 -6.31
N GLU A 61 15.38 -3.94 -6.01
CA GLU A 61 15.31 -2.77 -6.91
C GLU A 61 15.86 -3.08 -8.30
N ARG A 62 16.97 -3.81 -8.38
CA ARG A 62 17.59 -4.20 -9.65
C ARG A 62 16.73 -5.16 -10.46
N TYR A 63 16.10 -6.14 -9.80
CA TYR A 63 15.31 -7.19 -10.47
C TYR A 63 13.88 -6.76 -10.78
N LEU A 64 13.24 -6.02 -9.88
CA LEU A 64 11.84 -5.63 -10.01
C LEU A 64 11.68 -4.25 -10.67
N GLY A 65 12.76 -3.47 -10.73
CA GLY A 65 12.79 -2.16 -11.37
C GLY A 65 11.73 -1.21 -10.80
N GLN A 66 11.05 -0.47 -11.70
CA GLN A 66 10.00 0.47 -11.32
C GLN A 66 8.60 -0.17 -11.23
N ARG A 67 8.50 -1.48 -11.27
CA ARG A 67 7.20 -2.18 -11.25
C ARG A 67 6.57 -2.24 -9.87
N LEU A 68 7.37 -2.14 -8.81
CA LEU A 68 6.96 -2.33 -7.43
C LEU A 68 7.44 -1.17 -6.56
N LEU A 69 6.59 -0.61 -5.71
CA LEU A 69 6.99 0.28 -4.63
C LEU A 69 7.49 -0.55 -3.44
N LEU A 70 8.71 -0.24 -2.97
CA LEU A 70 9.26 -0.87 -1.77
C LEU A 70 8.99 0.00 -0.55
N ALA A 71 8.23 -0.54 0.39
CA ALA A 71 7.90 0.08 1.66
C ALA A 71 8.58 -0.68 2.81
N VAL A 72 9.02 0.04 3.84
CA VAL A 72 9.70 -0.52 5.03
C VAL A 72 9.09 0.02 6.32
N ASP A 73 9.25 -0.74 7.40
CA ASP A 73 8.80 -0.39 8.76
C ASP A 73 9.80 0.48 9.54
N THR A 74 10.96 0.81 8.98
CA THR A 74 12.03 1.54 9.66
C THR A 74 12.62 2.67 8.82
N PRO A 75 13.05 3.81 9.42
CA PRO A 75 13.73 4.87 8.68
C PRO A 75 15.21 4.55 8.40
N GLU A 76 15.76 3.51 9.00
CA GLU A 76 17.18 3.15 8.89
C GLU A 76 17.54 2.53 7.54
N ILE A 77 16.54 2.04 6.82
CA ILE A 77 16.67 1.37 5.53
C ILE A 77 16.12 2.26 4.43
N VAL A 78 16.89 2.51 3.39
CA VAL A 78 16.48 3.33 2.25
C VAL A 78 15.47 2.56 1.40
N ALA A 79 14.27 3.12 1.25
CA ALA A 79 13.19 2.58 0.44
C ALA A 79 12.29 3.72 -0.08
N ASP A 80 11.41 3.43 -1.05
CA ASP A 80 10.47 4.39 -1.64
C ASP A 80 9.48 4.94 -0.62
N VAL A 81 9.08 4.10 0.32
CA VAL A 81 8.01 4.36 1.30
C VAL A 81 8.44 3.89 2.68
N ARG A 82 8.07 4.65 3.70
CA ARG A 82 8.04 4.17 5.08
C ARG A 82 6.60 4.05 5.56
N VAL A 83 6.28 2.94 6.23
CA VAL A 83 5.00 2.73 6.90
C VAL A 83 5.18 2.83 8.40
N LEU A 84 4.37 3.66 9.05
CA LEU A 84 4.29 3.75 10.50
C LEU A 84 3.23 2.78 11.01
N PHE A 85 3.68 1.84 11.83
CA PHE A 85 2.81 0.90 12.53
C PHE A 85 2.25 1.48 13.83
N PRO A 86 1.21 0.84 14.42
CA PRO A 86 0.61 1.28 15.65
C PRO A 86 1.64 1.53 16.78
N GLY A 87 1.54 2.69 17.44
CA GLY A 87 2.46 3.09 18.52
C GLY A 87 3.73 3.81 18.09
N GLU A 88 4.08 3.79 16.81
CA GLU A 88 5.22 4.53 16.29
C GLU A 88 4.92 6.03 16.21
N ARG A 89 5.84 6.84 16.74
CA ARG A 89 5.74 8.31 16.75
C ARG A 89 6.79 8.99 15.88
N ASP A 90 7.89 8.29 15.63
CA ASP A 90 8.98 8.82 14.80
C ASP A 90 8.53 8.85 13.33
N ARG A 91 8.44 10.06 12.78
CA ARG A 91 8.05 10.33 11.39
C ARG A 91 9.25 10.54 10.47
N SER A 92 10.44 10.16 10.90
CA SER A 92 11.64 10.23 10.07
C SER A 92 11.45 9.43 8.79
N ARG A 93 11.88 10.01 7.68
CA ARG A 93 11.84 9.35 6.38
C ARG A 93 13.18 8.70 6.09
N PRO A 94 13.22 7.56 5.39
CA PRO A 94 14.47 6.93 4.93
C PRO A 94 15.33 7.88 4.10
N HIS A 95 14.69 8.75 3.33
CA HIS A 95 15.30 9.86 2.60
C HIS A 95 14.26 10.95 2.31
N GLN A 96 14.70 12.15 1.90
CA GLN A 96 13.82 13.32 1.75
C GLN A 96 12.64 13.14 0.76
N TRP A 97 12.74 12.20 -0.17
CA TRP A 97 11.73 11.93 -1.20
C TRP A 97 10.82 10.75 -0.86
N ALA A 98 11.13 10.01 0.19
CA ALA A 98 10.31 8.86 0.58
C ALA A 98 8.91 9.29 1.00
N LEU A 99 7.91 8.50 0.61
CA LEU A 99 6.54 8.68 1.06
C LEU A 99 6.37 8.13 2.48
N LEU A 100 5.39 8.64 3.21
CA LEU A 100 4.96 8.10 4.49
C LEU A 100 3.56 7.50 4.36
N GLY A 101 3.39 6.29 4.88
CA GLY A 101 2.10 5.66 5.11
C GLY A 101 1.85 5.46 6.60
N GLN A 102 0.58 5.38 7.00
CA GLN A 102 0.18 5.14 8.39
C GLN A 102 -0.83 4.01 8.49
N VAL A 103 -0.61 3.08 9.43
CA VAL A 103 -1.63 2.12 9.86
C VAL A 103 -2.55 2.81 10.86
N VAL A 104 -3.82 2.89 10.53
CA VAL A 104 -4.85 3.63 11.27
C VAL A 104 -5.33 2.84 12.48
N GLN A 105 -5.46 3.51 13.62
CA GLN A 105 -6.03 2.96 14.85
C GLN A 105 -7.32 3.67 15.29
N GLU A 106 -7.48 4.93 14.89
CA GLU A 106 -8.53 5.80 15.38
C GLU A 106 -9.24 6.51 14.23
N ARG A 107 -10.54 6.77 14.41
CA ARG A 107 -11.37 7.46 13.42
C ARG A 107 -10.82 8.86 13.08
N GLY A 108 -10.26 9.58 14.05
CA GLY A 108 -9.70 10.91 13.84
C GLY A 108 -8.61 10.94 12.77
N GLN A 109 -7.78 9.89 12.69
CA GLN A 109 -6.73 9.76 11.67
C GLN A 109 -7.25 9.62 10.25
N ILE A 110 -8.53 9.24 10.09
CA ILE A 110 -9.22 9.11 8.81
C ILE A 110 -9.97 10.39 8.44
N VAL A 111 -10.66 11.00 9.42
CA VAL A 111 -11.50 12.20 9.20
C VAL A 111 -10.64 13.41 8.92
N GLU A 112 -9.55 13.57 9.66
CA GLU A 112 -8.58 14.65 9.51
C GLU A 112 -7.17 14.03 9.43
N PRO A 113 -6.82 13.41 8.27
CA PRO A 113 -5.51 12.79 8.13
C PRO A 113 -4.41 13.85 8.18
N ASP A 114 -3.36 13.54 8.90
CA ASP A 114 -2.18 14.40 8.93
C ASP A 114 -1.55 14.49 7.53
N GLY A 115 -1.37 15.69 7.03
CA GLY A 115 -0.83 15.96 5.68
C GLY A 115 0.60 15.43 5.44
N ALA A 116 1.27 14.92 6.49
CA ALA A 116 2.55 14.23 6.34
C ALA A 116 2.40 12.85 5.67
N PHE A 117 1.21 12.23 5.75
CA PHE A 117 0.96 10.90 5.20
C PHE A 117 0.39 10.98 3.78
N GLN A 118 0.94 10.18 2.89
CA GLN A 118 0.52 10.08 1.50
C GLN A 118 -0.46 8.92 1.26
N PHE A 119 -0.59 8.01 2.21
CA PHE A 119 -1.64 6.98 2.20
C PHE A 119 -1.91 6.45 3.62
N LEU A 120 -3.06 5.78 3.77
CA LEU A 120 -3.48 5.14 5.00
C LEU A 120 -3.67 3.63 4.80
N ALA A 121 -3.44 2.85 5.84
CA ALA A 121 -3.86 1.45 5.92
C ALA A 121 -4.95 1.33 6.99
N VAL A 122 -6.15 0.96 6.57
CA VAL A 122 -7.36 0.89 7.40
C VAL A 122 -7.71 -0.58 7.61
N PRO A 123 -7.99 -1.05 8.84
CA PRO A 123 -8.42 -2.43 9.05
C PRO A 123 -9.61 -2.79 8.15
N GLY A 124 -9.43 -3.79 7.28
CA GLY A 124 -10.44 -4.24 6.31
C GLY A 124 -11.44 -5.22 6.91
N THR A 125 -11.12 -5.81 8.06
CA THR A 125 -11.96 -6.76 8.77
C THR A 125 -12.25 -6.30 10.20
N PRO A 126 -13.46 -6.58 10.76
CA PRO A 126 -14.62 -7.14 10.05
C PRO A 126 -15.22 -6.15 9.04
N LEU A 127 -15.89 -6.69 8.02
CA LEU A 127 -16.67 -5.90 7.07
C LEU A 127 -17.65 -4.97 7.82
N GLY A 128 -17.72 -3.70 7.38
CA GLY A 128 -18.58 -2.70 8.04
C GLY A 128 -18.06 -2.22 9.39
N SER A 129 -16.78 -2.45 9.72
CA SER A 129 -16.16 -1.88 10.92
C SER A 129 -16.29 -0.35 10.92
N PRO A 130 -16.33 0.29 12.11
CA PRO A 130 -16.42 1.76 12.20
C PRO A 130 -15.31 2.50 11.45
N LEU A 131 -14.09 1.95 11.43
CA LEU A 131 -12.96 2.56 10.72
C LEU A 131 -13.12 2.43 9.20
N LEU A 132 -13.56 1.26 8.71
CA LEU A 132 -13.80 1.05 7.28
C LEU A 132 -14.92 1.97 6.77
N ARG A 133 -16.03 2.09 7.49
CA ARG A 133 -17.10 3.03 7.16
C ARG A 133 -16.61 4.47 7.16
N ALA A 134 -15.85 4.88 8.18
CA ALA A 134 -15.27 6.22 8.21
C ALA A 134 -14.36 6.50 7.02
N ALA A 135 -13.58 5.50 6.56
CA ALA A 135 -12.74 5.65 5.39
C ALA A 135 -13.55 5.83 4.11
N LEU A 136 -14.58 5.03 3.90
CA LEU A 136 -15.48 5.17 2.73
C LEU A 136 -16.22 6.51 2.71
N GLU A 137 -16.64 7.01 3.88
CA GLU A 137 -17.39 8.27 4.01
C GLU A 137 -16.51 9.52 3.87
N ASN A 138 -15.31 9.54 4.49
CA ASN A 138 -14.47 10.75 4.60
C ASN A 138 -13.30 10.77 3.62
N GLN A 139 -12.87 9.62 3.12
CA GLN A 139 -11.82 9.45 2.13
C GLN A 139 -12.32 8.56 0.98
N PRO A 140 -13.37 8.99 0.24
CA PRO A 140 -13.94 8.14 -0.80
C PRO A 140 -12.86 7.76 -1.82
N PRO A 141 -12.76 6.47 -2.20
CA PRO A 141 -11.77 5.99 -3.15
C PRO A 141 -11.89 6.70 -4.51
N LEU A 142 -10.78 6.75 -5.23
CA LEU A 142 -10.67 7.37 -6.56
C LEU A 142 -11.14 8.84 -6.63
N ARG A 143 -10.90 9.60 -5.55
CA ARG A 143 -11.10 11.05 -5.51
C ARG A 143 -9.77 11.78 -5.40
N GLN A 144 -9.66 12.93 -6.06
CA GLN A 144 -8.42 13.73 -6.11
C GLN A 144 -8.09 14.40 -4.77
N ASP A 145 -9.12 14.72 -4.00
CA ASP A 145 -9.06 15.37 -2.68
C ASP A 145 -8.99 14.39 -1.50
N SER A 146 -9.07 13.08 -1.77
CA SER A 146 -8.95 12.05 -0.75
C SER A 146 -7.50 11.57 -0.60
N VAL A 147 -7.12 11.26 0.64
CA VAL A 147 -5.89 10.49 0.88
C VAL A 147 -6.15 9.03 0.48
N PRO A 148 -5.36 8.46 -0.44
CA PRO A 148 -5.53 7.05 -0.84
C PRO A 148 -5.35 6.13 0.35
N TRP A 149 -6.15 5.07 0.44
CA TRP A 149 -6.06 4.11 1.52
C TRP A 149 -6.26 2.68 1.05
N PHE A 150 -5.68 1.75 1.81
CA PHE A 150 -5.76 0.32 1.60
C PHE A 150 -6.55 -0.33 2.73
N ALA A 151 -7.50 -1.19 2.41
CA ALA A 151 -8.10 -2.09 3.40
C ALA A 151 -7.08 -3.18 3.74
N ALA A 152 -6.59 -3.19 4.99
CA ALA A 152 -5.50 -4.05 5.44
C ALA A 152 -5.99 -5.22 6.29
N GLY A 153 -5.43 -6.40 6.08
CA GLY A 153 -5.73 -7.60 6.88
C GLY A 153 -5.31 -8.91 6.23
N GLY A 154 -5.61 -10.00 6.90
CA GLY A 154 -5.56 -11.35 6.31
C GLY A 154 -6.79 -11.51 5.40
N LEU A 155 -6.68 -11.03 4.17
CA LEU A 155 -7.77 -10.99 3.20
C LEU A 155 -7.55 -12.06 2.12
N ASP A 156 -8.58 -12.83 1.84
CA ASP A 156 -8.68 -13.72 0.69
C ASP A 156 -9.52 -13.09 -0.45
N ALA A 157 -9.58 -13.74 -1.58
CA ALA A 157 -10.32 -13.24 -2.75
C ALA A 157 -11.82 -13.03 -2.44
N GLY A 158 -12.44 -13.89 -1.63
CA GLY A 158 -13.85 -13.74 -1.23
C GLY A 158 -14.09 -12.50 -0.38
N SER A 159 -13.22 -12.24 0.59
CA SER A 159 -13.24 -11.04 1.43
C SER A 159 -13.01 -9.78 0.59
N VAL A 160 -12.08 -9.83 -0.37
CA VAL A 160 -11.80 -8.71 -1.26
C VAL A 160 -12.96 -8.42 -2.19
N GLN A 161 -13.62 -9.47 -2.73
CA GLN A 161 -14.84 -9.29 -3.53
C GLN A 161 -15.92 -8.54 -2.73
N ALA A 162 -16.20 -8.99 -1.51
CA ALA A 162 -17.18 -8.32 -0.63
C ALA A 162 -16.77 -6.88 -0.27
N LEU A 163 -15.48 -6.61 -0.03
CA LEU A 163 -14.95 -5.26 0.19
C LEU A 163 -15.12 -4.37 -1.06
N ALA A 164 -14.84 -4.89 -2.25
CA ALA A 164 -14.98 -4.16 -3.50
C ALA A 164 -16.44 -3.74 -3.78
N GLU A 165 -17.41 -4.60 -3.44
CA GLU A 165 -18.85 -4.31 -3.51
C GLU A 165 -19.28 -3.17 -2.56
N THR A 166 -18.59 -2.97 -1.43
CA THR A 166 -18.82 -1.82 -0.55
C THR A 166 -18.14 -0.53 -1.01
N GLY A 167 -17.34 -0.57 -2.08
CA GLY A 167 -16.63 0.59 -2.61
C GLY A 167 -15.13 0.62 -2.32
N VAL A 168 -14.57 -0.38 -1.63
CA VAL A 168 -13.10 -0.48 -1.45
C VAL A 168 -12.43 -0.67 -2.82
N ARG A 169 -11.30 0.01 -3.02
CA ARG A 169 -10.58 0.01 -4.30
C ARG A 169 -9.11 -0.40 -4.18
N ARG A 170 -8.63 -0.59 -2.95
CA ARG A 170 -7.24 -0.99 -2.65
C ARG A 170 -7.22 -1.91 -1.45
N VAL A 171 -6.33 -2.91 -1.49
CA VAL A 171 -6.13 -3.83 -0.36
C VAL A 171 -4.66 -3.99 -0.02
N TRP A 172 -4.42 -4.32 1.24
CA TRP A 172 -3.10 -4.67 1.75
C TRP A 172 -3.19 -6.02 2.46
N LEU A 173 -2.57 -7.04 1.87
CA LEU A 173 -2.52 -8.40 2.37
C LEU A 173 -1.41 -8.50 3.43
N THR A 174 -1.79 -8.53 4.71
CA THR A 174 -0.83 -8.55 5.82
C THR A 174 -0.12 -9.88 6.01
N GLU A 175 -0.62 -10.94 5.39
CA GLU A 175 -0.02 -12.30 5.39
C GLU A 175 0.67 -12.64 4.06
N GLY A 176 0.72 -11.69 3.13
CA GLY A 176 1.42 -11.77 1.86
C GLY A 176 0.70 -12.51 0.73
N GLY A 177 -0.02 -13.57 1.01
CA GLY A 177 -0.73 -14.39 0.00
C GLY A 177 0.17 -15.23 -0.91
N THR A 178 -0.45 -16.04 -1.77
CA THR A 178 0.19 -16.76 -2.89
C THR A 178 0.13 -15.93 -4.16
N VAL A 179 0.83 -16.35 -5.22
CA VAL A 179 0.79 -15.67 -6.54
C VAL A 179 -0.61 -15.69 -7.11
N GLU A 180 -1.27 -16.84 -7.05
CA GLU A 180 -2.62 -17.07 -7.57
C GLU A 180 -3.67 -16.23 -6.82
N GLU A 181 -3.55 -16.11 -5.49
CA GLU A 181 -4.42 -15.24 -4.70
C GLU A 181 -4.25 -13.77 -5.05
N VAL A 182 -3.00 -13.30 -5.22
CA VAL A 182 -2.72 -11.92 -5.61
C VAL A 182 -3.26 -11.62 -7.00
N GLU A 183 -3.10 -12.54 -7.97
CA GLU A 183 -3.64 -12.42 -9.32
C GLU A 183 -5.17 -12.30 -9.31
N GLN A 184 -5.84 -13.19 -8.58
CA GLN A 184 -7.30 -13.15 -8.45
C GLN A 184 -7.79 -11.84 -7.79
N ILE A 185 -7.09 -11.38 -6.76
CA ILE A 185 -7.39 -10.13 -6.05
C ILE A 185 -7.17 -8.91 -6.97
N ASP A 186 -6.07 -8.89 -7.74
CA ASP A 186 -5.82 -7.80 -8.69
C ASP A 186 -6.89 -7.75 -9.79
N GLU A 187 -7.36 -8.89 -10.29
CA GLU A 187 -8.45 -8.96 -11.25
C GLU A 187 -9.76 -8.38 -10.68
N ILE A 188 -10.13 -8.75 -9.45
CA ILE A 188 -11.31 -8.21 -8.75
C ILE A 188 -11.22 -6.69 -8.64
N LEU A 189 -10.09 -6.17 -8.17
CA LEU A 189 -9.90 -4.74 -7.98
C LEU A 189 -9.81 -3.98 -9.32
N ARG A 190 -9.18 -4.56 -10.33
CA ARG A 190 -9.12 -3.99 -11.68
C ARG A 190 -10.50 -3.81 -12.29
N TRP A 191 -11.36 -4.82 -12.13
CA TRP A 191 -12.75 -4.74 -12.52
C TRP A 191 -13.50 -3.64 -11.72
N ALA A 192 -13.39 -3.66 -10.39
CA ALA A 192 -14.02 -2.67 -9.52
C ALA A 192 -13.59 -1.22 -9.78
N TRP A 193 -12.33 -1.01 -10.22
CA TRP A 193 -11.86 0.32 -10.65
C TRP A 193 -12.52 0.72 -11.98
N GLY A 194 -12.58 -0.19 -12.96
CA GLY A 194 -13.18 0.09 -14.26
C GLY A 194 -14.67 0.43 -14.22
N GLU A 195 -15.40 -0.14 -13.26
CA GLU A 195 -16.83 0.13 -13.05
C GLU A 195 -17.07 1.42 -12.21
N ASP A 196 -16.02 2.01 -11.62
CA ASP A 196 -16.18 3.21 -10.82
C ASP A 196 -16.32 4.45 -11.71
N PRO A 197 -17.41 5.23 -11.59
CA PRO A 197 -17.64 6.40 -12.44
C PRO A 197 -16.58 7.50 -12.31
N ALA A 198 -15.78 7.49 -11.24
CA ALA A 198 -14.69 8.43 -11.03
C ALA A 198 -13.36 7.98 -11.66
N TYR A 199 -13.30 6.74 -12.22
CA TYR A 199 -12.05 6.13 -12.66
C TYR A 199 -11.27 6.94 -13.68
N GLU A 200 -11.91 7.37 -14.76
CA GLU A 200 -11.25 8.10 -15.85
C GLU A 200 -10.63 9.43 -15.37
N ASP A 201 -11.40 10.19 -14.60
CA ASP A 201 -10.94 11.47 -14.05
C ASP A 201 -9.80 11.27 -13.06
N TYR A 202 -9.91 10.23 -12.22
CA TYR A 202 -8.89 9.87 -11.26
C TYR A 202 -7.61 9.40 -11.94
N LEU A 203 -7.70 8.55 -12.97
CA LEU A 203 -6.55 8.09 -13.74
C LEU A 203 -5.79 9.29 -14.34
N GLY A 204 -6.53 10.21 -14.97
CA GLY A 204 -5.95 11.43 -15.51
C GLY A 204 -5.25 12.31 -14.48
N PHE A 205 -5.75 12.35 -13.25
CA PHE A 205 -5.11 13.04 -12.12
C PHE A 205 -3.85 12.28 -11.65
N ALA A 206 -3.98 10.98 -11.35
CA ALA A 206 -2.91 10.16 -10.78
C ALA A 206 -1.66 10.09 -11.65
N VAL A 207 -1.83 10.05 -12.98
CA VAL A 207 -0.70 10.04 -13.93
C VAL A 207 0.07 11.36 -13.94
N ARG A 208 -0.59 12.50 -13.63
CA ARG A 208 0.04 13.83 -13.60
C ARG A 208 0.60 14.21 -12.23
N ALA A 209 0.25 13.49 -11.16
CA ALA A 209 0.69 13.73 -9.80
C ALA A 209 2.13 13.28 -9.58
#